data_f2455ed40bdc3090515b8efd30528a67
#
_entry.id   f2455ed40bdc3090515b8efd30528a67
#
_cell.length_a   1.000
_cell.length_b   1.000
_cell.length_c   1.000
_cell.angle_alpha   90.00
_cell.angle_beta   90.00
_cell.angle_gamma   90.00
#
_symmetry.space_group_name_H-M   'P 1'
#
loop_
_entity.id
_entity.type
_entity.pdbx_description
1 polymer ?
#
loop_
_entity_poly.entity_id
_entity_poly.type
_entity_poly.pdbx_seq_one_letter_code
_entity_poly.pdbx_strand_id
1 'polypeptide(L)'
;MNKVLYFDYAAFIVFALILISVVMKRLTRGKMSRLFLMVLIVALVATSFDIGAIAYDNIGERHTFAQYFFHTGYLVFHVLSAALYTIYVISMVDAIHIFRGRVKSIILALPTLLCVLLLIVNLFYPTVFSIGADGEYARERFMVFLYITSFIYMIIGFIVVMKYRRRLSRKCLISVIMIFPLVVVAAFRQMLVPEVPVEMFANSIGLLFVALFIQSPEQMINSATGLNNITRYMEDVDNVLDNGLNIGIIMISLVNDKALRGMIGVVEYHKLLRCVSDKLVAMGQSKRYNTEWYY
;
A
#
# COMPACT_ATOMS: atom_id res chain seq x y z
N MET A 1 14.73 -25.27 17.55
CA MET A 1 14.61 -25.61 16.10
C MET A 1 14.84 -24.33 15.29
N ASN A 2 15.82 -24.32 14.37
CA ASN A 2 16.15 -23.09 13.63
C ASN A 2 15.01 -22.71 12.70
N LYS A 3 14.43 -21.51 12.88
CA LYS A 3 13.43 -20.95 12.00
C LYS A 3 14.04 -20.52 10.66
N VAL A 4 13.29 -20.68 9.59
CA VAL A 4 13.77 -20.45 8.21
C VAL A 4 13.60 -18.96 7.83
N LEU A 5 14.70 -18.27 7.57
CA LEU A 5 14.73 -16.83 7.21
C LEU A 5 14.61 -16.52 5.70
N TYR A 6 14.65 -17.55 4.84
CA TYR A 6 14.73 -17.31 3.39
C TYR A 6 13.54 -16.55 2.83
N PHE A 7 12.33 -16.81 3.32
CA PHE A 7 11.12 -16.16 2.85
C PHE A 7 11.08 -14.69 3.24
N ASP A 8 11.57 -14.34 4.44
CA ASP A 8 11.60 -12.95 4.92
C ASP A 8 12.66 -12.13 4.20
N TYR A 9 13.84 -12.72 3.93
CA TYR A 9 14.83 -12.06 3.07
C TYR A 9 14.30 -11.84 1.65
N ALA A 10 13.61 -12.82 1.07
CA ALA A 10 13.00 -12.66 -0.24
C ALA A 10 11.92 -11.58 -0.22
N ALA A 11 11.07 -11.55 0.80
CA ALA A 11 10.06 -10.51 1.00
C ALA A 11 10.69 -9.13 1.13
N PHE A 12 11.73 -8.98 1.94
CA PHE A 12 12.46 -7.74 2.12
C PHE A 12 13.03 -7.20 0.80
N ILE A 13 13.68 -8.07 0.02
CA ILE A 13 14.24 -7.70 -1.30
C ILE A 13 13.11 -7.23 -2.24
N VAL A 14 11.99 -7.95 -2.29
CA VAL A 14 10.85 -7.58 -3.15
C VAL A 14 10.28 -6.23 -2.71
N PHE A 15 10.05 -6.01 -1.41
CA PHE A 15 9.55 -4.72 -0.90
C PHE A 15 10.54 -3.58 -1.21
N ALA A 16 11.84 -3.79 -1.04
CA ALA A 16 12.86 -2.80 -1.34
C ALA A 16 12.88 -2.44 -2.84
N LEU A 17 12.78 -3.42 -3.73
CA LEU A 17 12.72 -3.21 -5.18
C LEU A 17 11.46 -2.43 -5.57
N ILE A 18 10.30 -2.74 -4.98
CA ILE A 18 9.07 -1.99 -5.21
C ILE A 18 9.25 -0.54 -4.73
N LEU A 19 9.82 -0.34 -3.55
CA LEU A 19 10.06 0.99 -2.98
C LEU A 19 10.96 1.83 -3.87
N ILE A 20 12.08 1.28 -4.32
CA ILE A 20 12.99 1.93 -5.27
C ILE A 20 12.25 2.29 -6.55
N SER A 21 11.47 1.35 -7.12
CA SER A 21 10.68 1.60 -8.35
C SER A 21 9.68 2.76 -8.16
N VAL A 22 8.95 2.78 -7.04
CA VAL A 22 7.95 3.83 -6.73
C VAL A 22 8.62 5.19 -6.55
N VAL A 23 9.76 5.25 -5.87
CA VAL A 23 10.52 6.50 -5.65
C VAL A 23 11.12 7.00 -6.96
N MET A 24 11.76 6.12 -7.74
CA MET A 24 12.35 6.49 -9.04
C MET A 24 11.33 7.01 -10.04
N LYS A 25 10.15 6.41 -10.08
CA LYS A 25 9.04 6.83 -10.95
C LYS A 25 8.31 8.09 -10.45
N ARG A 26 8.75 8.69 -9.35
CA ARG A 26 8.12 9.87 -8.70
C ARG A 26 6.61 9.71 -8.47
N LEU A 27 6.16 8.49 -8.20
CA LEU A 27 4.77 8.13 -7.98
C LEU A 27 4.20 8.64 -6.64
N THR A 28 4.77 9.68 -6.05
CA THR A 28 4.43 10.15 -4.71
C THR A 28 3.40 11.28 -4.68
N ARG A 29 2.96 11.79 -5.83
CA ARG A 29 2.14 13.02 -5.91
C ARG A 29 0.65 12.82 -5.63
N GLY A 30 0.07 11.64 -5.84
CA GLY A 30 -1.35 11.34 -5.59
C GLY A 30 -1.66 10.84 -4.18
N LYS A 31 -2.90 11.02 -3.68
CA LYS A 31 -3.34 10.47 -2.39
C LYS A 31 -3.18 8.95 -2.35
N MET A 32 -3.57 8.25 -3.42
CA MET A 32 -3.46 6.80 -3.56
C MET A 32 -2.01 6.32 -3.52
N SER A 33 -1.14 7.00 -4.26
CA SER A 33 0.29 6.66 -4.28
C SER A 33 0.95 6.87 -2.92
N ARG A 34 0.56 7.91 -2.17
CA ARG A 34 1.04 8.13 -0.79
C ARG A 34 0.56 7.04 0.16
N LEU A 35 -0.71 6.62 0.06
CA LEU A 35 -1.23 5.50 0.86
C LEU A 35 -0.50 4.19 0.51
N PHE A 36 -0.28 3.91 -0.77
CA PHE A 36 0.50 2.76 -1.20
C PHE A 36 1.93 2.78 -0.65
N LEU A 37 2.59 3.94 -0.72
CA LEU A 37 3.92 4.13 -0.16
C LEU A 37 3.94 3.89 1.37
N MET A 38 2.93 4.36 2.11
CA MET A 38 2.81 4.08 3.55
C MET A 38 2.66 2.59 3.84
N VAL A 39 1.78 1.88 3.09
CA VAL A 39 1.62 0.43 3.21
C VAL A 39 2.95 -0.28 2.98
N LEU A 40 3.66 0.11 1.92
CA LEU A 40 4.93 -0.50 1.53
C LEU A 40 6.02 -0.27 2.59
N ILE A 41 6.15 0.95 3.12
CA ILE A 41 7.13 1.27 4.18
C ILE A 41 6.82 0.47 5.44
N VAL A 42 5.55 0.41 5.85
CA VAL A 42 5.15 -0.33 7.06
C VAL A 42 5.39 -1.82 6.89
N ALA A 43 5.10 -2.40 5.71
CA ALA A 43 5.39 -3.80 5.41
C ALA A 43 6.90 -4.09 5.42
N LEU A 44 7.72 -3.20 4.84
CA LEU A 44 9.18 -3.32 4.85
C LEU A 44 9.73 -3.27 6.29
N VAL A 45 9.24 -2.36 7.11
CA VAL A 45 9.62 -2.24 8.53
C VAL A 45 9.19 -3.50 9.30
N ALA A 46 7.95 -3.99 9.10
CA ALA A 46 7.47 -5.22 9.72
C ALA A 46 8.40 -6.40 9.40
N THR A 47 8.74 -6.57 8.11
CA THR A 47 9.66 -7.65 7.68
C THR A 47 11.07 -7.49 8.27
N SER A 48 11.57 -6.26 8.42
CA SER A 48 12.85 -6.01 9.07
C SER A 48 12.85 -6.44 10.54
N PHE A 49 11.76 -6.16 11.25
CA PHE A 49 11.58 -6.61 12.63
C PHE A 49 11.43 -8.14 12.74
N ASP A 50 10.74 -8.78 11.78
CA ASP A 50 10.58 -10.24 11.74
C ASP A 50 11.93 -10.94 11.52
N ILE A 51 12.74 -10.45 10.57
CA ILE A 51 14.12 -10.93 10.36
C ILE A 51 14.94 -10.81 11.65
N GLY A 52 14.86 -9.66 12.33
CA GLY A 52 15.54 -9.45 13.61
C GLY A 52 15.07 -10.40 14.69
N ALA A 53 13.75 -10.62 14.82
CA ALA A 53 13.16 -11.53 15.78
C ALA A 53 13.65 -12.96 15.59
N ILE A 54 13.57 -13.46 14.35
CA ILE A 54 14.00 -14.83 14.02
C ILE A 54 15.53 -14.98 14.16
N ALA A 55 16.30 -13.95 13.81
CA ALA A 55 17.75 -13.99 13.98
C ALA A 55 18.15 -14.15 15.45
N TYR A 56 17.52 -13.40 16.36
CA TYR A 56 17.77 -13.54 17.80
C TYR A 56 17.24 -14.84 18.37
N ASP A 57 16.09 -15.36 17.90
CA ASP A 57 15.60 -16.67 18.30
C ASP A 57 16.57 -17.82 17.90
N ASN A 58 17.27 -17.67 16.75
CA ASN A 58 18.21 -18.69 16.25
C ASN A 58 19.60 -18.63 16.90
N ILE A 59 19.96 -17.57 17.62
CA ILE A 59 21.25 -17.48 18.33
C ILE A 59 21.31 -18.50 19.50
N GLY A 60 20.15 -18.88 20.05
CA GLY A 60 20.06 -19.87 21.12
C GLY A 60 20.53 -19.36 22.49
N GLU A 61 20.86 -18.08 22.61
CA GLU A 61 21.15 -17.40 23.86
C GLU A 61 20.02 -16.47 24.24
N ARG A 62 19.82 -16.27 25.55
CA ARG A 62 18.73 -15.42 26.05
C ARG A 62 19.08 -13.95 25.91
N HIS A 63 18.64 -13.34 24.84
CA HIS A 63 18.66 -11.89 24.60
C HIS A 63 17.27 -11.27 24.81
N THR A 64 16.73 -11.41 26.03
CA THR A 64 15.32 -11.09 26.35
C THR A 64 14.88 -9.72 25.82
N PHE A 65 15.67 -8.66 26.06
CA PHE A 65 15.30 -7.30 25.58
C PHE A 65 15.21 -7.22 24.06
N ALA A 66 16.20 -7.73 23.33
CA ALA A 66 16.22 -7.70 21.87
C ALA A 66 15.08 -8.53 21.30
N GLN A 67 14.84 -9.73 21.83
CA GLN A 67 13.74 -10.59 21.39
C GLN A 67 12.37 -9.91 21.62
N TYR A 68 12.11 -9.35 22.82
CA TYR A 68 10.87 -8.60 23.08
C TYR A 68 10.74 -7.38 22.15
N PHE A 69 11.82 -6.64 21.92
CA PHE A 69 11.83 -5.49 21.03
C PHE A 69 11.46 -5.85 19.58
N PHE A 70 12.13 -6.87 19.02
CA PHE A 70 11.89 -7.27 17.63
C PHE A 70 10.53 -7.95 17.45
N HIS A 71 10.13 -8.87 18.34
CA HIS A 71 8.81 -9.50 18.25
C HIS A 71 7.67 -8.52 18.44
N THR A 72 7.75 -7.60 19.41
CA THR A 72 6.73 -6.59 19.62
C THR A 72 6.65 -5.64 18.42
N GLY A 73 7.80 -5.17 17.90
CA GLY A 73 7.86 -4.34 16.71
C GLY A 73 7.23 -5.03 15.51
N TYR A 74 7.61 -6.28 15.23
CA TYR A 74 6.98 -7.07 14.17
C TYR A 74 5.46 -7.10 14.28
N LEU A 75 4.93 -7.51 15.44
CA LEU A 75 3.48 -7.65 15.65
C LEU A 75 2.72 -6.31 15.52
N VAL A 76 3.30 -5.20 16.02
CA VAL A 76 2.71 -3.86 15.87
C VAL A 76 2.62 -3.46 14.39
N PHE A 77 3.74 -3.56 13.67
CA PHE A 77 3.77 -3.16 12.25
C PHE A 77 2.98 -4.12 11.36
N HIS A 78 2.88 -5.40 11.74
CA HIS A 78 2.07 -6.39 11.06
C HIS A 78 0.57 -6.01 11.10
N VAL A 79 0.01 -5.74 12.29
CA VAL A 79 -1.40 -5.33 12.43
C VAL A 79 -1.65 -3.97 11.76
N LEU A 80 -0.70 -3.03 11.89
CA LEU A 80 -0.78 -1.74 11.22
C LEU A 80 -0.77 -1.87 9.69
N SER A 81 0.02 -2.78 9.15
CA SER A 81 0.06 -3.08 7.71
C SER A 81 -1.30 -3.56 7.20
N ALA A 82 -1.98 -4.47 7.92
CA ALA A 82 -3.32 -4.95 7.57
C ALA A 82 -4.37 -3.81 7.55
N ALA A 83 -4.34 -2.93 8.55
CA ALA A 83 -5.23 -1.79 8.64
C ALA A 83 -4.99 -0.78 7.49
N LEU A 84 -3.73 -0.43 7.23
CA LEU A 84 -3.36 0.50 6.16
C LEU A 84 -3.66 -0.06 4.77
N TYR A 85 -3.42 -1.37 4.55
CA TYR A 85 -3.78 -2.03 3.31
C TYR A 85 -5.30 -1.98 3.06
N THR A 86 -6.11 -2.19 4.11
CA THR A 86 -7.56 -2.07 4.02
C THR A 86 -7.99 -0.64 3.67
N ILE A 87 -7.40 0.39 4.30
CA ILE A 87 -7.66 1.80 3.96
C ILE A 87 -7.26 2.09 2.51
N TYR A 88 -6.13 1.56 2.05
CA TYR A 88 -5.68 1.70 0.67
C TYR A 88 -6.70 1.10 -0.31
N VAL A 89 -7.15 -0.12 -0.07
CA VAL A 89 -8.10 -0.84 -0.93
C VAL A 89 -9.48 -0.13 -0.94
N ILE A 90 -9.95 0.36 0.21
CA ILE A 90 -11.19 1.15 0.31
C ILE A 90 -11.06 2.47 -0.46
N SER A 91 -9.90 3.11 -0.37
CA SER A 91 -9.62 4.36 -1.11
C SER A 91 -9.56 4.14 -2.62
N MET A 92 -9.07 2.99 -3.06
CA MET A 92 -8.96 2.61 -4.47
C MET A 92 -10.32 2.52 -5.17
N VAL A 93 -11.37 2.12 -4.45
CA VAL A 93 -12.76 2.07 -4.96
C VAL A 93 -13.54 3.37 -4.67
N ASP A 94 -12.84 4.42 -4.23
CA ASP A 94 -13.42 5.70 -3.80
C ASP A 94 -14.56 5.55 -2.78
N ALA A 95 -14.44 4.55 -1.92
CA ALA A 95 -15.42 4.25 -0.88
C ALA A 95 -15.01 4.80 0.50
N ILE A 96 -13.93 5.61 0.60
CA ILE A 96 -13.44 6.17 1.87
C ILE A 96 -14.49 7.04 2.57
N HIS A 97 -15.42 7.63 1.78
CA HIS A 97 -16.53 8.44 2.29
C HIS A 97 -17.45 7.64 3.22
N ILE A 98 -17.54 6.30 3.06
CA ILE A 98 -18.35 5.43 3.93
C ILE A 98 -17.85 5.49 5.37
N PHE A 99 -16.54 5.61 5.53
CA PHE A 99 -15.85 5.69 6.82
C PHE A 99 -15.56 7.13 7.26
N ARG A 100 -16.06 8.13 6.51
CA ARG A 100 -15.92 9.55 6.84
C ARG A 100 -16.84 9.90 8.00
N GLY A 101 -16.24 10.36 9.10
CA GLY A 101 -16.95 10.70 10.35
C GLY A 101 -16.19 10.14 11.56
N ARG A 102 -16.15 10.91 12.65
CA ARG A 102 -15.36 10.58 13.85
C ARG A 102 -15.66 9.16 14.35
N VAL A 103 -16.94 8.82 14.49
CA VAL A 103 -17.35 7.51 15.01
C VAL A 103 -16.91 6.37 14.11
N LYS A 104 -17.14 6.47 12.81
CA LYS A 104 -16.79 5.42 11.85
C LYS A 104 -15.27 5.23 11.70
N SER A 105 -14.51 6.32 11.74
CA SER A 105 -13.05 6.26 11.74
C SER A 105 -12.51 5.62 13.01
N ILE A 106 -13.12 5.91 14.17
CA ILE A 106 -12.76 5.27 15.44
C ILE A 106 -13.07 3.78 15.39
N ILE A 107 -14.24 3.37 14.90
CA ILE A 107 -14.61 1.95 14.75
C ILE A 107 -13.62 1.21 13.86
N LEU A 108 -13.16 1.83 12.76
CA LEU A 108 -12.16 1.22 11.89
C LEU A 108 -10.78 1.11 12.56
N ALA A 109 -10.38 2.07 13.38
CA ALA A 109 -9.09 2.09 14.06
C ALA A 109 -9.07 1.24 15.36
N LEU A 110 -10.24 1.03 15.97
CA LEU A 110 -10.37 0.39 17.29
C LEU A 110 -9.69 -0.99 17.39
N PRO A 111 -9.86 -1.93 16.43
CA PRO A 111 -9.21 -3.23 16.51
C PRO A 111 -7.68 -3.12 16.57
N THR A 112 -7.09 -2.24 15.74
CA THR A 112 -5.64 -1.98 15.76
C THR A 112 -5.19 -1.40 17.10
N LEU A 113 -5.93 -0.42 17.64
CA LEU A 113 -5.62 0.19 18.93
C LEU A 113 -5.66 -0.83 20.07
N LEU A 114 -6.65 -1.73 20.07
CA LEU A 114 -6.76 -2.81 21.06
C LEU A 114 -5.58 -3.80 20.95
N CYS A 115 -5.16 -4.16 19.73
CA CYS A 115 -3.98 -5.01 19.54
C CYS A 115 -2.71 -4.33 20.03
N VAL A 116 -2.50 -3.03 19.74
CA VAL A 116 -1.34 -2.29 20.22
C VAL A 116 -1.35 -2.21 21.75
N LEU A 117 -2.51 -1.95 22.37
CA LEU A 117 -2.65 -1.94 23.82
C LEU A 117 -2.30 -3.32 24.42
N LEU A 118 -2.79 -4.38 23.80
CA LEU A 118 -2.50 -5.76 24.22
C LEU A 118 -0.99 -6.08 24.14
N LEU A 119 -0.31 -5.58 23.10
CA LEU A 119 1.15 -5.72 22.96
C LEU A 119 1.92 -4.90 23.99
N ILE A 120 1.42 -3.72 24.38
CA ILE A 120 2.01 -2.95 25.49
C ILE A 120 1.84 -3.71 26.81
N VAL A 121 0.67 -4.29 27.07
CA VAL A 121 0.44 -5.12 28.26
C VAL A 121 1.36 -6.34 28.27
N ASN A 122 1.65 -6.91 27.09
CA ASN A 122 2.55 -8.07 26.95
C ASN A 122 3.98 -7.79 27.42
N LEU A 123 4.43 -6.55 27.45
CA LEU A 123 5.76 -6.18 27.96
C LEU A 123 5.87 -6.40 29.49
N PHE A 124 4.74 -6.36 30.20
CA PHE A 124 4.68 -6.53 31.66
C PHE A 124 4.16 -7.93 32.05
N TYR A 125 3.19 -8.44 31.30
CA TYR A 125 2.54 -9.73 31.53
C TYR A 125 2.48 -10.49 30.20
N PRO A 126 3.18 -11.65 30.06
CA PRO A 126 3.24 -12.40 28.82
C PRO A 126 1.86 -12.98 28.47
N THR A 127 1.10 -12.26 27.66
CA THR A 127 -0.28 -12.58 27.26
C THR A 127 -0.38 -12.96 25.79
N VAL A 128 0.42 -12.32 24.94
CA VAL A 128 0.45 -12.54 23.48
C VAL A 128 1.57 -13.52 23.10
N PHE A 129 2.75 -13.29 23.65
CA PHE A 129 3.89 -14.20 23.51
C PHE A 129 4.76 -14.13 24.75
N SER A 130 5.53 -15.18 24.98
CA SER A 130 6.50 -15.28 26.05
C SER A 130 7.86 -15.73 25.50
N ILE A 131 8.92 -15.42 26.25
CA ILE A 131 10.28 -15.87 25.97
C ILE A 131 10.73 -16.68 27.17
N GLY A 132 10.95 -17.98 26.96
CA GLY A 132 11.37 -18.91 27.99
C GLY A 132 12.72 -18.57 28.61
N ALA A 133 13.07 -19.28 29.66
CA ALA A 133 14.39 -19.15 30.32
C ALA A 133 15.55 -19.56 29.41
N ASP A 134 15.27 -20.43 28.46
CA ASP A 134 16.15 -20.95 27.40
C ASP A 134 16.23 -20.03 26.17
N GLY A 135 15.50 -18.91 26.16
CA GLY A 135 15.40 -17.99 25.03
C GLY A 135 14.40 -18.42 23.95
N GLU A 136 13.64 -19.51 24.15
CA GLU A 136 12.66 -19.97 23.19
C GLU A 136 11.41 -19.08 23.18
N TYR A 137 10.97 -18.69 21.96
CA TYR A 137 9.73 -17.95 21.73
C TYR A 137 8.54 -18.89 21.76
N ALA A 138 7.55 -18.56 22.58
CA ALA A 138 6.27 -19.26 22.65
C ALA A 138 5.10 -18.31 22.42
N ARG A 139 4.09 -18.78 21.67
CA ARG A 139 2.83 -18.04 21.45
C ARG A 139 1.88 -18.27 22.60
N GLU A 140 1.32 -17.18 23.12
CA GLU A 140 0.34 -17.20 24.19
C GLU A 140 -1.09 -17.06 23.65
N ARG A 141 -2.09 -17.24 24.53
CA ARG A 141 -3.51 -17.32 24.15
C ARG A 141 -4.02 -16.12 23.36
N PHE A 142 -3.58 -14.90 23.70
CA PHE A 142 -4.05 -13.68 23.06
C PHE A 142 -3.42 -13.40 21.71
N MET A 143 -2.45 -14.20 21.25
CA MET A 143 -1.92 -14.13 19.89
C MET A 143 -3.02 -14.27 18.83
N VAL A 144 -4.03 -15.08 19.09
CA VAL A 144 -5.19 -15.30 18.23
C VAL A 144 -5.93 -13.99 17.90
N PHE A 145 -5.98 -13.02 18.84
CA PHE A 145 -6.64 -11.74 18.59
C PHE A 145 -5.99 -10.91 17.48
N LEU A 146 -4.67 -10.99 17.34
CA LEU A 146 -3.93 -10.30 16.30
C LEU A 146 -4.28 -10.89 14.92
N TYR A 147 -4.33 -12.23 14.84
CA TYR A 147 -4.76 -12.91 13.60
C TYR A 147 -6.21 -12.58 13.25
N ILE A 148 -7.13 -12.67 14.21
CA ILE A 148 -8.54 -12.32 14.01
C ILE A 148 -8.66 -10.88 13.52
N THR A 149 -7.92 -9.94 14.10
CA THR A 149 -7.93 -8.53 13.68
C THR A 149 -7.47 -8.38 12.24
N SER A 150 -6.38 -9.01 11.85
CA SER A 150 -5.87 -8.99 10.47
C SER A 150 -6.87 -9.59 9.49
N PHE A 151 -7.52 -10.70 9.83
CA PHE A 151 -8.58 -11.30 9.02
C PHE A 151 -9.82 -10.40 8.91
N ILE A 152 -10.24 -9.72 9.98
CA ILE A 152 -11.36 -8.77 9.95
C ILE A 152 -11.06 -7.63 8.96
N TYR A 153 -9.88 -7.04 9.03
CA TYR A 153 -9.47 -6.00 8.09
C TYR A 153 -9.50 -6.48 6.64
N MET A 154 -8.96 -7.66 6.40
CA MET A 154 -8.94 -8.26 5.07
C MET A 154 -10.35 -8.52 4.54
N ILE A 155 -11.25 -9.06 5.37
CA ILE A 155 -12.66 -9.30 5.00
C ILE A 155 -13.38 -7.98 4.71
N ILE A 156 -13.18 -6.94 5.53
CA ILE A 156 -13.75 -5.60 5.29
C ILE A 156 -13.31 -5.08 3.93
N GLY A 157 -12.00 -5.12 3.65
CA GLY A 157 -11.45 -4.69 2.36
C GLY A 157 -12.07 -5.46 1.18
N PHE A 158 -12.15 -6.77 1.28
CA PHE A 158 -12.72 -7.63 0.26
C PHE A 158 -14.22 -7.34 0.01
N ILE A 159 -15.02 -7.23 1.07
CA ILE A 159 -16.46 -6.91 0.97
C ILE A 159 -16.67 -5.56 0.28
N VAL A 160 -15.90 -4.54 0.66
CA VAL A 160 -15.99 -3.21 0.05
C VAL A 160 -15.63 -3.25 -1.42
N VAL A 161 -14.53 -3.93 -1.80
CA VAL A 161 -14.16 -4.10 -3.21
C VAL A 161 -15.24 -4.82 -4.00
N MET A 162 -15.78 -5.91 -3.49
CA MET A 162 -16.84 -6.66 -4.17
C MET A 162 -18.11 -5.83 -4.34
N LYS A 163 -18.50 -5.05 -3.33
CA LYS A 163 -19.65 -4.13 -3.39
C LYS A 163 -19.48 -3.06 -4.47
N TYR A 164 -18.27 -2.49 -4.60
CA TYR A 164 -17.98 -1.41 -5.54
C TYR A 164 -17.17 -1.86 -6.76
N ARG A 165 -17.15 -3.16 -7.07
CA ARG A 165 -16.35 -3.77 -8.17
C ARG A 165 -16.53 -3.12 -9.52
N ARG A 166 -17.69 -2.51 -9.79
CA ARG A 166 -17.99 -1.81 -11.05
C ARG A 166 -17.17 -0.55 -11.26
N ARG A 167 -16.61 0.02 -10.18
CA ARG A 167 -15.73 1.21 -10.23
C ARG A 167 -14.29 0.87 -10.56
N LEU A 168 -13.91 -0.41 -10.54
CA LEU A 168 -12.56 -0.87 -10.83
C LEU A 168 -12.43 -1.33 -12.27
N SER A 169 -11.26 -1.03 -12.86
CA SER A 169 -10.88 -1.67 -14.12
C SER A 169 -10.77 -3.18 -13.93
N ARG A 170 -11.00 -3.95 -15.01
CA ARG A 170 -10.89 -5.42 -14.95
C ARG A 170 -9.52 -5.88 -14.44
N LYS A 171 -8.44 -5.18 -14.81
CA LYS A 171 -7.07 -5.49 -14.34
C LYS A 171 -6.92 -5.29 -12.83
N CYS A 172 -7.38 -4.16 -12.29
CA CYS A 172 -7.38 -3.89 -10.85
C CYS A 172 -8.21 -4.92 -10.08
N LEU A 173 -9.40 -5.24 -10.56
CA LEU A 173 -10.29 -6.20 -9.90
C LEU A 173 -9.66 -7.60 -9.85
N ILE A 174 -9.08 -8.08 -10.96
CA ILE A 174 -8.41 -9.38 -11.01
C ILE A 174 -7.22 -9.38 -10.03
N SER A 175 -6.41 -8.31 -10.00
CA SER A 175 -5.27 -8.23 -9.07
C SER A 175 -5.70 -8.36 -7.61
N VAL A 176 -6.76 -7.63 -7.20
CA VAL A 176 -7.26 -7.72 -5.81
C VAL A 176 -7.83 -9.10 -5.50
N ILE A 177 -8.60 -9.69 -6.43
CA ILE A 177 -9.18 -11.02 -6.25
C ILE A 177 -8.09 -12.10 -6.13
N MET A 178 -6.99 -11.98 -6.86
CA MET A 178 -5.88 -12.95 -6.80
C MET A 178 -5.04 -12.82 -5.53
N ILE A 179 -4.84 -11.59 -5.04
CA ILE A 179 -4.04 -11.33 -3.83
C ILE A 179 -4.74 -11.88 -2.59
N PHE A 180 -6.06 -11.73 -2.51
CA PHE A 180 -6.82 -12.11 -1.34
C PHE A 180 -6.62 -13.59 -0.92
N PRO A 181 -6.86 -14.60 -1.76
CA PRO A 181 -6.65 -15.99 -1.39
C PRO A 181 -5.18 -16.29 -1.10
N LEU A 182 -4.24 -15.65 -1.81
CA LEU A 182 -2.81 -15.83 -1.58
C LEU A 182 -2.42 -15.46 -0.14
N VAL A 183 -2.84 -14.29 0.32
CA VAL A 183 -2.52 -13.81 1.67
C VAL A 183 -3.26 -14.60 2.74
N VAL A 184 -4.55 -14.96 2.50
CA VAL A 184 -5.34 -15.80 3.41
C VAL A 184 -4.68 -17.15 3.63
N VAL A 185 -4.31 -17.84 2.55
CA VAL A 185 -3.68 -19.18 2.63
C VAL A 185 -2.33 -19.09 3.33
N ALA A 186 -1.53 -18.05 3.05
CA ALA A 186 -0.24 -17.86 3.68
C ALA A 186 -0.38 -17.58 5.19
N ALA A 187 -1.29 -16.68 5.60
CA ALA A 187 -1.55 -16.37 6.99
C ALA A 187 -2.09 -17.58 7.76
N PHE A 188 -3.03 -18.32 7.16
CA PHE A 188 -3.56 -19.55 7.76
C PHE A 188 -2.48 -20.61 7.93
N ARG A 189 -1.62 -20.80 6.92
CA ARG A 189 -0.49 -21.72 7.01
C ARG A 189 0.48 -21.33 8.12
N GLN A 190 0.84 -20.04 8.23
CA GLN A 190 1.75 -19.55 9.28
C GLN A 190 1.13 -19.66 10.67
N MET A 191 -0.19 -19.58 10.79
CA MET A 191 -0.89 -19.83 12.04
C MET A 191 -0.73 -21.29 12.48
N LEU A 192 -0.82 -22.25 11.53
CA LEU A 192 -0.71 -23.69 11.79
C LEU A 192 0.75 -24.16 11.94
N VAL A 193 1.68 -23.59 11.16
CA VAL A 193 3.09 -23.99 11.12
C VAL A 193 3.97 -22.74 11.29
N PRO A 194 4.19 -22.30 12.55
CA PRO A 194 4.90 -21.04 12.84
C PRO A 194 6.37 -21.02 12.41
N GLU A 195 6.94 -22.18 12.19
CA GLU A 195 8.38 -22.37 11.92
C GLU A 195 8.80 -21.86 10.54
N VAL A 196 7.85 -21.72 9.63
CA VAL A 196 8.09 -21.28 8.26
C VAL A 196 7.27 -20.02 7.98
N PRO A 197 7.83 -18.82 8.16
CA PRO A 197 7.16 -17.56 7.95
C PRO A 197 6.98 -17.27 6.45
N VAL A 198 5.81 -17.56 5.91
CA VAL A 198 5.49 -17.34 4.49
C VAL A 198 4.59 -16.13 4.25
N GLU A 199 4.03 -15.56 5.31
CA GLU A 199 3.02 -14.50 5.21
C GLU A 199 3.61 -13.21 4.63
N MET A 200 4.80 -12.79 5.10
CA MET A 200 5.47 -11.59 4.56
C MET A 200 5.86 -11.77 3.10
N PHE A 201 6.26 -12.95 2.69
CA PHE A 201 6.54 -13.26 1.30
C PHE A 201 5.28 -13.18 0.42
N ALA A 202 4.17 -13.77 0.85
CA ALA A 202 2.89 -13.67 0.17
C ALA A 202 2.42 -12.20 0.05
N ASN A 203 2.57 -11.42 1.13
CA ASN A 203 2.28 -9.98 1.13
C ASN A 203 3.16 -9.22 0.13
N SER A 204 4.46 -9.56 0.04
CA SER A 204 5.37 -8.90 -0.89
C SER A 204 4.98 -9.15 -2.34
N ILE A 205 4.59 -10.38 -2.67
CA ILE A 205 4.05 -10.72 -4.00
C ILE A 205 2.73 -9.95 -4.25
N GLY A 206 1.84 -9.89 -3.26
CA GLY A 206 0.60 -9.13 -3.35
C GLY A 206 0.85 -7.65 -3.66
N LEU A 207 1.74 -6.99 -2.93
CA LEU A 207 2.09 -5.59 -3.18
C LEU A 207 2.84 -5.40 -4.51
N LEU A 208 3.60 -6.39 -4.98
CA LEU A 208 4.19 -6.37 -6.31
C LEU A 208 3.11 -6.36 -7.40
N PHE A 209 2.07 -7.18 -7.28
CA PHE A 209 0.92 -7.14 -8.20
C PHE A 209 0.24 -5.77 -8.18
N VAL A 210 0.03 -5.19 -7.00
CA VAL A 210 -0.51 -3.82 -6.87
C VAL A 210 0.39 -2.80 -7.59
N ALA A 211 1.71 -2.87 -7.38
CA ALA A 211 2.66 -1.97 -8.02
C ALA A 211 2.65 -2.07 -9.55
N LEU A 212 2.58 -3.30 -10.08
CA LEU A 212 2.61 -3.55 -11.52
C LEU A 212 1.30 -3.20 -12.24
N PHE A 213 0.16 -3.50 -11.61
CA PHE A 213 -1.13 -3.41 -12.31
C PHE A 213 -1.96 -2.18 -11.91
N ILE A 214 -1.74 -1.63 -10.71
CA ILE A 214 -2.54 -0.52 -10.18
C ILE A 214 -1.73 0.77 -10.16
N GLN A 215 -0.45 0.71 -9.77
CA GLN A 215 0.43 1.88 -9.64
C GLN A 215 1.29 2.14 -10.89
N SER A 216 0.96 1.57 -12.05
CA SER A 216 1.71 1.78 -13.29
C SER A 216 1.41 3.18 -13.86
N PRO A 217 2.34 4.16 -13.75
CA PRO A 217 2.11 5.51 -14.22
C PRO A 217 2.14 5.61 -15.74
N GLU A 218 2.78 4.65 -16.40
CA GLU A 218 2.94 4.63 -17.86
C GLU A 218 1.62 4.59 -18.62
N GLN A 219 0.54 4.14 -17.95
CA GLN A 219 -0.81 4.12 -18.52
C GLN A 219 -1.62 5.42 -18.27
N MET A 220 -1.13 6.31 -17.40
CA MET A 220 -1.86 7.51 -16.97
C MET A 220 -1.14 8.83 -17.31
N ILE A 221 0.11 8.77 -17.75
CA ILE A 221 0.94 9.93 -18.06
C ILE A 221 1.35 9.89 -19.53
N ASN A 222 1.22 11.02 -20.21
CA ASN A 222 1.74 11.20 -21.56
C ASN A 222 3.27 11.39 -21.49
N SER A 223 4.04 10.52 -22.15
CA SER A 223 5.51 10.52 -22.12
C SER A 223 6.14 11.78 -22.72
N ALA A 224 5.46 12.44 -23.67
CA ALA A 224 5.95 13.65 -24.33
C ALA A 224 5.86 14.89 -23.42
N THR A 225 4.75 15.02 -22.69
CA THR A 225 4.44 16.22 -21.90
C THR A 225 4.68 16.04 -20.40
N GLY A 226 4.64 14.80 -19.90
CA GLY A 226 4.65 14.51 -18.47
C GLY A 226 3.34 14.84 -17.74
N LEU A 227 2.30 15.25 -18.47
CA LEU A 227 0.95 15.49 -17.96
C LEU A 227 0.14 14.21 -17.94
N ASN A 228 -0.97 14.22 -17.19
CA ASN A 228 -1.97 13.15 -17.23
C ASN A 228 -2.49 12.95 -18.65
N ASN A 229 -2.71 11.72 -19.05
CA ASN A 229 -3.26 11.42 -20.38
C ASN A 229 -4.79 11.36 -20.37
N ILE A 230 -5.38 11.13 -21.54
CA ILE A 230 -6.84 11.04 -21.73
C ILE A 230 -7.48 9.94 -20.85
N THR A 231 -6.79 8.85 -20.57
CA THR A 231 -7.32 7.78 -19.71
C THR A 231 -7.52 8.28 -18.29
N ARG A 232 -6.53 9.00 -17.76
CA ARG A 232 -6.63 9.62 -16.43
C ARG A 232 -7.70 10.71 -16.39
N TYR A 233 -7.79 11.52 -17.45
CA TYR A 233 -8.83 12.53 -17.57
C TYR A 233 -10.24 11.92 -17.44
N MET A 234 -10.52 10.86 -18.19
CA MET A 234 -11.84 10.19 -18.15
C MET A 234 -12.14 9.63 -16.74
N GLU A 235 -11.15 8.98 -16.09
CA GLU A 235 -11.32 8.49 -14.72
C GLU A 235 -11.62 9.62 -13.72
N ASP A 236 -10.92 10.75 -13.82
CA ASP A 236 -11.10 11.87 -12.90
C ASP A 236 -12.43 12.59 -13.14
N VAL A 237 -12.86 12.73 -14.40
CA VAL A 237 -14.18 13.30 -14.75
C VAL A 237 -15.31 12.40 -14.23
N ASP A 238 -15.24 11.10 -14.49
CA ASP A 238 -16.24 10.14 -14.03
C ASP A 238 -16.34 10.16 -12.49
N ASN A 239 -15.20 10.18 -11.78
CA ASN A 239 -15.16 10.26 -10.33
C ASN A 239 -15.81 11.55 -9.79
N VAL A 240 -15.61 12.70 -10.45
CA VAL A 240 -16.19 13.98 -10.02
C VAL A 240 -17.69 14.00 -10.26
N LEU A 241 -18.14 13.50 -11.40
CA LEU A 241 -19.57 13.41 -11.75
C LEU A 241 -20.31 12.43 -10.83
N ASP A 242 -19.72 11.27 -10.56
CA ASP A 242 -20.30 10.26 -9.65
C ASP A 242 -20.45 10.79 -8.22
N ASN A 243 -19.58 11.71 -7.80
CA ASN A 243 -19.67 12.37 -6.50
C ASN A 243 -20.58 13.61 -6.48
N GLY A 244 -21.24 13.95 -7.60
CA GLY A 244 -22.12 15.09 -7.72
C GLY A 244 -21.40 16.45 -7.59
N LEU A 245 -20.10 16.49 -7.85
CA LEU A 245 -19.31 17.71 -7.79
C LEU A 245 -19.33 18.44 -9.14
N ASN A 246 -19.27 19.78 -9.10
CA ASN A 246 -19.18 20.61 -10.31
C ASN A 246 -17.71 20.72 -10.73
N ILE A 247 -17.45 20.56 -12.04
CA ILE A 247 -16.15 20.76 -12.65
C ILE A 247 -16.22 21.85 -13.73
N GLY A 248 -15.16 22.64 -13.82
CA GLY A 248 -14.90 23.52 -14.95
C GLY A 248 -13.80 22.91 -15.82
N ILE A 249 -14.04 22.77 -17.12
CA ILE A 249 -13.07 22.23 -18.08
C ILE A 249 -12.61 23.37 -18.98
N ILE A 250 -11.29 23.56 -19.07
CA ILE A 250 -10.67 24.51 -20.01
C ILE A 250 -9.85 23.70 -21.00
N MET A 251 -10.18 23.79 -22.27
CA MET A 251 -9.43 23.17 -23.36
C MET A 251 -8.46 24.17 -23.98
N ILE A 252 -7.20 23.81 -24.04
CA ILE A 252 -6.15 24.59 -24.69
C ILE A 252 -5.62 23.80 -25.87
N SER A 253 -5.63 24.37 -27.07
CA SER A 253 -5.09 23.72 -28.27
C SER A 253 -3.99 24.56 -28.93
N LEU A 254 -2.98 23.87 -29.46
CA LEU A 254 -1.96 24.53 -30.31
C LEU A 254 -2.49 24.66 -31.72
N VAL A 255 -2.52 25.89 -32.23
CA VAL A 255 -2.90 26.16 -33.62
C VAL A 255 -1.76 25.67 -34.52
N ASN A 256 -2.12 25.02 -35.63
CA ASN A 256 -1.16 24.47 -36.61
C ASN A 256 -0.19 23.41 -36.06
N ASP A 257 -0.62 22.61 -35.12
CA ASP A 257 0.14 21.54 -34.48
C ASP A 257 0.95 20.67 -35.48
N LYS A 258 0.28 20.16 -36.53
CA LYS A 258 0.90 19.35 -37.56
C LYS A 258 2.00 20.07 -38.34
N ALA A 259 1.77 21.35 -38.69
CA ALA A 259 2.76 22.15 -39.41
C ALA A 259 3.97 22.43 -38.52
N LEU A 260 3.74 22.81 -37.27
CA LEU A 260 4.80 23.05 -36.29
C LEU A 260 5.66 21.80 -36.09
N ARG A 261 5.06 20.63 -35.89
CA ARG A 261 5.76 19.36 -35.76
C ARG A 261 6.60 18.99 -36.99
N GLY A 262 6.07 19.31 -38.18
CA GLY A 262 6.80 19.12 -39.46
C GLY A 262 8.01 20.05 -39.60
N MET A 263 7.90 21.30 -39.11
CA MET A 263 8.98 22.31 -39.21
C MET A 263 10.14 22.05 -38.26
N ILE A 264 9.85 21.70 -36.99
CA ILE A 264 10.91 21.57 -35.94
C ILE A 264 11.32 20.12 -35.65
N GLY A 265 10.60 19.16 -36.22
CA GLY A 265 10.83 17.74 -35.96
C GLY A 265 10.25 17.25 -34.63
N VAL A 266 10.13 15.92 -34.50
CA VAL A 266 9.42 15.26 -33.37
C VAL A 266 10.08 15.54 -32.01
N VAL A 267 11.41 15.52 -31.98
CA VAL A 267 12.17 15.68 -30.71
C VAL A 267 12.02 17.08 -30.14
N GLU A 268 12.21 18.09 -30.97
CA GLU A 268 12.09 19.50 -30.56
C GLU A 268 10.64 19.87 -30.26
N TYR A 269 9.71 19.28 -31.01
CA TYR A 269 8.28 19.42 -30.74
C TYR A 269 7.90 18.87 -29.33
N HIS A 270 8.41 17.70 -28.92
CA HIS A 270 8.20 17.17 -27.57
C HIS A 270 8.83 18.05 -26.48
N LYS A 271 10.01 18.65 -26.72
CA LYS A 271 10.60 19.62 -25.79
C LYS A 271 9.74 20.87 -25.64
N LEU A 272 9.19 21.38 -26.74
CA LEU A 272 8.28 22.52 -26.74
C LEU A 272 7.01 22.20 -25.92
N LEU A 273 6.37 21.06 -26.18
CA LEU A 273 5.20 20.63 -25.44
C LEU A 273 5.49 20.53 -23.93
N ARG A 274 6.66 19.98 -23.56
CA ARG A 274 7.05 19.86 -22.17
C ARG A 274 7.25 21.23 -21.52
N CYS A 275 7.89 22.16 -22.20
CA CYS A 275 8.06 23.53 -21.72
C CYS A 275 6.72 24.25 -21.51
N VAL A 276 5.79 24.10 -22.44
CA VAL A 276 4.42 24.63 -22.30
C VAL A 276 3.70 24.00 -21.12
N SER A 277 3.79 22.66 -20.97
CA SER A 277 3.19 21.91 -19.87
C SER A 277 3.71 22.37 -18.50
N ASP A 278 5.01 22.54 -18.36
CA ASP A 278 5.65 23.01 -17.12
C ASP A 278 5.15 24.42 -16.74
N LYS A 279 5.00 25.31 -17.72
CA LYS A 279 4.45 26.66 -17.51
C LYS A 279 2.98 26.63 -17.09
N LEU A 280 2.16 25.80 -17.72
CA LEU A 280 0.75 25.63 -17.37
C LEU A 280 0.59 25.10 -15.93
N VAL A 281 1.37 24.09 -15.56
CA VAL A 281 1.38 23.55 -14.21
C VAL A 281 1.78 24.62 -13.19
N ALA A 282 2.82 25.40 -13.47
CA ALA A 282 3.27 26.49 -12.61
C ALA A 282 2.18 27.58 -12.44
N MET A 283 1.46 27.93 -13.50
CA MET A 283 0.34 28.87 -13.45
C MET A 283 -0.84 28.32 -12.62
N GLY A 284 -1.15 27.03 -12.71
CA GLY A 284 -2.20 26.38 -11.93
C GLY A 284 -1.89 26.32 -10.44
N GLN A 285 -0.63 26.10 -10.07
CA GLN A 285 -0.19 26.04 -8.67
C GLN A 285 -0.26 27.40 -7.95
N SER A 286 -0.20 28.49 -8.68
CA SER A 286 -0.24 29.85 -8.13
C SER A 286 -1.65 30.28 -7.68
N LYS A 287 -2.70 29.55 -8.02
CA LYS A 287 -4.10 29.83 -7.64
C LYS A 287 -4.63 28.75 -6.70
N ARG A 288 -5.48 29.15 -5.74
CA ARG A 288 -6.12 28.31 -4.71
C ARG A 288 -7.06 27.21 -5.24
N TYR A 289 -7.06 26.90 -6.54
CA TYR A 289 -7.89 25.89 -7.17
C TYR A 289 -7.10 24.59 -7.34
N ASN A 290 -7.75 23.47 -7.05
CA ASN A 290 -7.22 22.15 -7.34
C ASN A 290 -7.31 21.95 -8.88
N THR A 291 -6.23 22.23 -9.60
CA THR A 291 -6.16 22.10 -11.05
C THR A 291 -5.38 20.85 -11.42
N GLU A 292 -5.99 19.98 -12.21
CA GLU A 292 -5.32 18.84 -12.83
C GLU A 292 -5.12 19.16 -14.33
N TRP A 293 -3.99 18.78 -14.90
CA TRP A 293 -3.63 19.03 -16.29
C TRP A 293 -3.51 17.72 -17.06
N TYR A 294 -4.13 17.67 -18.22
CA TYR A 294 -4.21 16.48 -19.08
C TYR A 294 -3.74 16.82 -20.50
N TYR A 295 -3.24 15.76 -21.19
CA TYR A 295 -2.80 15.85 -22.60
C TYR A 295 -3.31 14.64 -23.38
#